data_8938c6bc6c0ff7d8efa7c8b85b1b4d70
#
_entry.id   8938c6bc6c0ff7d8efa7c8b85b1b4d70
#
_cell.length_a   1.000
_cell.length_b   1.000
_cell.length_c   1.000
_cell.angle_alpha   90.00
_cell.angle_beta   90.00
_cell.angle_gamma   90.00
#
_symmetry.space_group_name_H-M   'P 1'
#
loop_
_entity.id
_entity.type
_entity.pdbx_description
1 polymer ?
#
loop_
_entity_poly.entity_id
_entity_poly.type
_entity_poly.pdbx_seq_one_letter_code
_entity_poly.pdbx_strand_id
1 'polypeptide(L)'
;MCGIAGILNFRNNNNGDNNTLLKQRLQSMNNALQHRGPDGEGIWVNEEGSVALGHRRLSIIDLSNAGHQPMHYVSKNESYNHRYTITHNGEIYNYIELREELAKHGYTFQSQTDTEVIAAAYDYWKDLCVDHFDGMFAF
;
A
#
# COMPACT_ATOMS: atom_id res chain seq x y z
N MET A 1 14.19 7.02 0.69
CA MET A 1 12.73 6.98 0.37
C MET A 1 12.46 5.77 -0.49
N CYS A 2 11.35 5.07 -0.24
CA CYS A 2 10.90 3.89 -0.97
C CYS A 2 10.69 4.14 -2.47
N GLY A 3 10.40 3.11 -3.24
CA GLY A 3 9.94 3.21 -4.62
C GLY A 3 8.59 2.53 -4.77
N ILE A 4 7.67 3.14 -5.49
CA ILE A 4 6.37 2.55 -5.83
C ILE A 4 6.20 2.44 -7.33
N ALA A 5 5.52 1.40 -7.77
CA ALA A 5 5.18 1.16 -9.16
C ALA A 5 3.75 0.61 -9.26
N GLY A 6 3.04 0.97 -10.31
CA GLY A 6 1.69 0.47 -10.54
C GLY A 6 1.39 0.30 -12.02
N ILE A 7 0.55 -0.68 -12.32
CA ILE A 7 0.02 -0.92 -13.67
C ILE A 7 -1.50 -1.04 -13.55
N LEU A 8 -2.22 -0.21 -14.31
CA LEU A 8 -3.65 -0.36 -14.53
C LEU A 8 -3.88 -0.89 -15.95
N ASN A 9 -4.57 -2.02 -16.05
CA ASN A 9 -4.88 -2.67 -17.31
C ASN A 9 -6.39 -2.62 -17.57
N PHE A 10 -6.82 -1.70 -18.42
CA PHE A 10 -8.23 -1.51 -18.79
C PHE A 10 -8.71 -2.51 -19.86
N ARG A 11 -7.80 -3.30 -20.45
CA ARG A 11 -8.13 -4.32 -21.44
C ARG A 11 -8.28 -5.67 -20.75
N ASN A 12 -9.49 -6.02 -20.40
CA ASN A 12 -9.82 -7.30 -19.77
C ASN A 12 -9.75 -8.43 -20.85
N ASN A 13 -8.57 -8.90 -21.15
CA ASN A 13 -8.39 -10.17 -21.83
C ASN A 13 -8.19 -11.24 -20.73
N ASN A 14 -9.25 -11.95 -20.38
CA ASN A 14 -9.29 -13.01 -19.36
C ASN A 14 -8.42 -14.24 -19.67
N ASN A 15 -7.26 -14.08 -20.26
CA ASN A 15 -6.31 -15.15 -20.51
C ASN A 15 -5.33 -15.20 -19.34
N GLY A 16 -5.18 -16.36 -18.69
CA GLY A 16 -4.24 -16.58 -17.57
C GLY A 16 -2.80 -16.13 -17.83
N ASP A 17 -2.41 -16.00 -19.10
CA ASP A 17 -1.12 -15.43 -19.54
C ASP A 17 -0.95 -13.96 -19.17
N ASN A 18 -2.06 -13.23 -18.96
CA ASN A 18 -2.02 -11.80 -18.66
C ASN A 18 -1.42 -11.49 -17.28
N ASN A 19 -1.76 -12.28 -16.27
CA ASN A 19 -1.24 -12.11 -14.91
C ASN A 19 0.27 -12.36 -14.85
N THR A 20 0.77 -13.33 -15.60
CA THR A 20 2.21 -13.61 -15.69
C THR A 20 2.94 -12.46 -16.36
N LEU A 21 2.41 -11.92 -17.45
CA LEU A 21 3.00 -10.78 -18.13
C LEU A 21 2.99 -9.50 -17.26
N LEU A 22 1.90 -9.25 -16.53
CA LEU A 22 1.82 -8.11 -15.60
C LEU A 22 2.85 -8.24 -14.48
N LYS A 23 3.00 -9.43 -13.89
CA LYS A 23 4.03 -9.68 -12.86
C LYS A 23 5.43 -9.44 -13.41
N GLN A 24 5.75 -9.93 -14.61
CA GLN A 24 7.06 -9.71 -15.24
C GLN A 24 7.35 -8.22 -15.49
N ARG A 25 6.38 -7.48 -16.01
CA ARG A 25 6.51 -6.04 -16.24
C ARG A 25 6.70 -5.29 -14.93
N LEU A 26 5.88 -5.60 -13.93
CA LEU A 26 5.98 -4.99 -12.61
C LEU A 26 7.32 -5.30 -11.93
N GLN A 27 7.82 -6.55 -12.07
CA GLN A 27 9.13 -6.92 -11.56
C GLN A 27 10.25 -6.09 -12.23
N SER A 28 10.15 -5.86 -13.54
CA SER A 28 11.12 -5.01 -14.24
C SER A 28 11.08 -3.57 -13.75
N MET A 29 9.89 -3.02 -13.46
CA MET A 29 9.74 -1.69 -12.87
C MET A 29 10.32 -1.64 -11.46
N ASN A 30 10.03 -2.65 -10.62
CA ASN A 30 10.60 -2.76 -9.27
C ASN A 30 12.12 -2.84 -9.30
N ASN A 31 12.69 -3.61 -10.23
CA ASN A 31 14.15 -3.72 -10.36
C ASN A 31 14.81 -2.39 -10.71
N ALA A 32 14.17 -1.59 -11.58
CA ALA A 32 14.65 -0.24 -11.89
C ALA A 32 14.63 0.70 -10.67
N LEU A 33 13.75 0.44 -9.70
CA LEU A 33 13.60 1.23 -8.45
C LEU A 33 14.45 0.67 -7.29
N GLN A 34 15.25 -0.38 -7.48
CA GLN A 34 16.01 -1.03 -6.41
C GLN A 34 16.90 -0.08 -5.62
N HIS A 35 17.51 0.90 -6.29
CA HIS A 35 18.36 1.92 -5.66
C HIS A 35 17.62 2.81 -4.65
N ARG A 36 16.27 2.89 -4.71
CA ARG A 36 15.45 3.67 -3.78
C ARG A 36 15.11 2.91 -2.50
N GLY A 37 14.99 1.58 -2.59
CA GLY A 37 14.58 0.75 -1.47
C GLY A 37 15.29 -0.61 -1.53
N PRO A 38 16.52 -0.69 -0.98
CA PRO A 38 17.32 -1.91 -1.02
C PRO A 38 16.89 -2.98 0.00
N ASP A 39 16.10 -2.60 1.03
CA ASP A 39 15.85 -3.45 2.19
C ASP A 39 14.73 -4.50 1.96
N GLY A 40 13.94 -4.32 0.91
CA GLY A 40 12.90 -5.27 0.58
C GLY A 40 12.14 -4.92 -0.69
N GLU A 41 11.41 -5.91 -1.19
CA GLU A 41 10.52 -5.73 -2.32
C GLU A 41 9.20 -6.46 -2.13
N GLY A 42 8.17 -5.97 -2.80
CA GLY A 42 6.90 -6.66 -2.92
C GLY A 42 6.21 -6.35 -4.23
N ILE A 43 5.47 -7.33 -4.71
CA ILE A 43 4.59 -7.21 -5.87
C ILE A 43 3.26 -7.88 -5.58
N TRP A 44 2.21 -7.31 -6.10
CA TRP A 44 0.86 -7.86 -6.02
C TRP A 44 0.10 -7.59 -7.31
N VAL A 45 -0.71 -8.56 -7.72
CA VAL A 45 -1.62 -8.45 -8.86
C VAL A 45 -2.98 -8.95 -8.40
N ASN A 46 -4.04 -8.21 -8.66
CA ASN A 46 -5.38 -8.66 -8.33
C ASN A 46 -5.80 -9.87 -9.19
N GLU A 47 -6.83 -10.60 -8.76
CA GLU A 47 -7.28 -11.84 -9.40
C GLU A 47 -7.68 -11.61 -10.86
N GLU A 48 -8.30 -10.48 -11.17
CA GLU A 48 -8.75 -10.14 -12.53
C GLU A 48 -7.62 -9.72 -13.47
N GLY A 49 -6.39 -9.51 -12.97
CA GLY A 49 -5.27 -9.02 -13.78
C GLY A 49 -5.48 -7.60 -14.31
N SER A 50 -6.25 -6.78 -13.59
CA SER A 50 -6.53 -5.39 -13.96
C SER A 50 -5.66 -4.39 -13.20
N VAL A 51 -5.16 -4.76 -12.02
CA VAL A 51 -4.32 -3.93 -11.17
C VAL A 51 -3.09 -4.69 -10.72
N ALA A 52 -1.92 -4.06 -10.85
CA ALA A 52 -0.68 -4.58 -10.31
C ALA A 52 0.06 -3.48 -9.54
N LEU A 53 0.51 -3.77 -8.33
CA LEU A 53 1.22 -2.84 -7.43
C LEU A 53 2.57 -3.41 -7.06
N GLY A 54 3.60 -2.57 -7.08
CA GLY A 54 4.96 -2.90 -6.72
C GLY A 54 5.55 -1.92 -5.72
N HIS A 55 6.43 -2.43 -4.86
CA HIS A 55 7.09 -1.64 -3.84
C HIS A 55 8.55 -2.04 -3.68
N ARG A 56 9.41 -1.04 -3.50
CA ARG A 56 10.78 -1.17 -3.01
C ARG A 56 10.90 -0.47 -1.68
N ARG A 57 11.31 -1.20 -0.66
CA ARG A 57 11.31 -0.73 0.73
C ARG A 57 12.68 -0.19 1.15
N LEU A 58 12.64 1.00 1.73
CA LEU A 58 13.67 1.51 2.63
C LEU A 58 13.04 1.53 4.03
N SER A 59 13.51 0.67 4.92
CA SER A 59 12.93 0.47 6.26
C SER A 59 13.39 1.58 7.19
N ILE A 60 12.46 2.44 7.65
CA ILE A 60 12.77 3.59 8.53
C ILE A 60 11.98 3.50 9.84
N ILE A 61 10.64 3.46 9.77
CA ILE A 61 9.77 3.52 10.95
C ILE A 61 9.60 2.14 11.58
N ASP A 62 9.19 1.16 10.82
CA ASP A 62 8.96 -0.21 11.27
C ASP A 62 9.93 -1.15 10.56
N LEU A 63 10.86 -1.76 11.28
CA LEU A 63 11.85 -2.68 10.71
C LEU A 63 11.33 -4.10 10.58
N SER A 64 10.13 -4.38 11.08
CA SER A 64 9.52 -5.71 11.03
C SER A 64 8.89 -6.00 9.67
N ASN A 65 8.45 -7.25 9.48
CA ASN A 65 7.70 -7.65 8.29
C ASN A 65 6.29 -7.06 8.24
N ALA A 66 5.77 -6.49 9.35
CA ALA A 66 4.46 -5.84 9.38
C ALA A 66 4.40 -4.58 8.50
N GLY A 67 5.57 -3.97 8.21
CA GLY A 67 5.68 -2.85 7.28
C GLY A 67 5.87 -3.26 5.81
N HIS A 68 5.69 -4.54 5.45
CA HIS A 68 5.80 -5.00 4.07
C HIS A 68 4.69 -4.42 3.18
N GLN A 69 5.04 -4.11 1.93
CA GLN A 69 4.11 -3.55 0.94
C GLN A 69 4.28 -4.25 -0.41
N PRO A 70 3.22 -4.34 -1.26
CA PRO A 70 1.88 -3.80 -1.04
C PRO A 70 1.22 -4.36 0.20
N MET A 71 0.59 -3.47 1.02
CA MET A 71 -0.06 -3.85 2.26
C MET A 71 -1.55 -4.10 2.01
N HIS A 72 -2.06 -5.20 2.55
CA HIS A 72 -3.49 -5.51 2.54
C HIS A 72 -4.13 -5.03 3.83
N TYR A 73 -5.17 -4.24 3.71
CA TYR A 73 -5.92 -3.72 4.85
C TYR A 73 -7.34 -4.28 4.88
N VAL A 74 -7.72 -4.78 6.04
CA VAL A 74 -9.08 -5.28 6.31
C VAL A 74 -9.82 -4.25 7.15
N SER A 75 -10.91 -3.71 6.61
CA SER A 75 -11.75 -2.80 7.37
C SER A 75 -12.42 -3.50 8.55
N LYS A 76 -12.50 -2.81 9.69
CA LYS A 76 -13.17 -3.30 10.90
C LYS A 76 -14.66 -3.56 10.69
N ASN A 77 -15.29 -2.87 9.78
CA ASN A 77 -16.75 -2.83 9.65
C ASN A 77 -17.32 -3.85 8.65
N GLU A 78 -16.50 -4.68 8.02
CA GLU A 78 -16.97 -5.61 7.00
C GLU A 78 -16.34 -7.00 7.11
N SER A 79 -17.18 -8.03 6.86
CA SER A 79 -16.80 -9.44 6.86
C SER A 79 -15.94 -9.88 5.66
N TYR A 80 -15.33 -8.98 4.93
CA TYR A 80 -14.54 -9.25 3.72
C TYR A 80 -13.04 -9.24 3.98
N ASN A 81 -12.36 -10.25 3.43
CA ASN A 81 -10.97 -10.58 3.74
C ASN A 81 -9.92 -9.58 3.25
N HIS A 82 -10.14 -8.62 2.45
CA HIS A 82 -9.23 -7.53 2.08
C HIS A 82 -10.02 -6.44 1.39
N ARG A 83 -10.15 -5.29 2.03
CA ARG A 83 -10.88 -4.19 1.41
C ARG A 83 -9.98 -3.31 0.55
N TYR A 84 -8.78 -3.06 1.02
CA TYR A 84 -7.84 -2.20 0.33
C TYR A 84 -6.48 -2.87 0.19
N THR A 85 -5.79 -2.55 -0.90
CA THR A 85 -4.38 -2.86 -1.08
C THR A 85 -3.66 -1.56 -1.39
N ILE A 86 -2.64 -1.24 -0.60
CA ILE A 86 -1.91 0.03 -0.69
C ILE A 86 -0.43 -0.21 -0.93
N THR A 87 0.17 0.66 -1.76
CA THR A 87 1.60 0.89 -1.82
C THR A 87 1.87 2.37 -1.58
N HIS A 88 2.84 2.67 -0.72
CA HIS A 88 3.12 4.01 -0.22
C HIS A 88 4.62 4.31 -0.28
N ASN A 89 4.95 5.49 -0.75
CA ASN A 89 6.29 6.07 -0.69
C ASN A 89 6.20 7.46 -0.08
N GLY A 90 6.71 7.62 1.12
CA GLY A 90 6.69 8.88 1.82
C GLY A 90 6.69 8.70 3.32
N GLU A 91 6.23 9.70 4.02
CA GLU A 91 6.07 9.73 5.46
C GLU A 91 4.93 10.67 5.83
N ILE A 92 4.00 10.18 6.66
CA ILE A 92 2.93 10.97 7.28
C ILE A 92 3.42 11.39 8.67
N TYR A 93 3.79 12.64 8.83
CA TYR A 93 4.44 13.12 10.07
C TYR A 93 3.52 13.06 11.28
N ASN A 94 2.22 13.32 11.09
CA ASN A 94 1.20 13.28 12.14
C ASN A 94 0.49 11.91 12.25
N TYR A 95 1.15 10.81 11.82
CA TYR A 95 0.50 9.49 11.83
C TYR A 95 0.15 8.98 13.24
N ILE A 96 0.87 9.41 14.27
CA ILE A 96 0.59 9.03 15.67
C ILE A 96 -0.73 9.65 16.13
N GLU A 97 -0.92 10.93 15.90
CA GLU A 97 -2.13 11.68 16.23
C GLU A 97 -3.35 11.13 15.48
N LEU A 98 -3.18 10.85 14.19
CA LEU A 98 -4.23 10.24 13.36
C LEU A 98 -4.58 8.83 13.84
N ARG A 99 -3.61 8.04 14.26
CA ARG A 99 -3.82 6.71 14.86
C ARG A 99 -4.65 6.80 16.14
N GLU A 100 -4.33 7.76 17.02
CA GLU A 100 -5.08 7.98 18.24
C GLU A 100 -6.52 8.45 17.98
N GLU A 101 -6.72 9.31 16.97
CA GLU A 101 -8.04 9.75 16.54
C GLU A 101 -8.86 8.59 15.99
N LEU A 102 -8.31 7.82 15.05
CA LEU A 102 -8.97 6.67 14.46
C LEU A 102 -9.27 5.57 15.50
N ALA A 103 -8.41 5.41 16.51
CA ALA A 103 -8.66 4.48 17.63
C ALA A 103 -9.91 4.87 18.43
N LYS A 104 -10.21 6.16 18.61
CA LYS A 104 -11.45 6.63 19.26
C LYS A 104 -12.70 6.25 18.44
N HIS A 105 -12.53 6.11 17.12
CA HIS A 105 -13.57 5.60 16.19
C HIS A 105 -13.56 4.08 16.08
N GLY A 106 -12.75 3.41 16.91
CA GLY A 106 -12.73 1.97 17.07
C GLY A 106 -11.81 1.25 16.10
N TYR A 107 -10.92 1.92 15.37
CA TYR A 107 -9.88 1.29 14.58
C TYR A 107 -8.78 0.68 15.44
N THR A 108 -8.26 -0.46 15.00
CA THR A 108 -7.14 -1.15 15.64
C THR A 108 -6.03 -1.35 14.61
N PHE A 109 -4.79 -1.34 15.06
CA PHE A 109 -3.62 -1.38 14.20
C PHE A 109 -2.74 -2.59 14.53
N GLN A 110 -2.19 -3.23 13.50
CA GLN A 110 -1.33 -4.40 13.63
C GLN A 110 0.15 -4.07 13.46
N SER A 111 0.46 -2.97 12.78
CA SER A 111 1.82 -2.48 12.56
C SER A 111 2.06 -1.14 13.26
N GLN A 112 3.31 -0.68 13.24
CA GLN A 112 3.67 0.67 13.69
C GLN A 112 3.84 1.64 12.52
N THR A 113 3.38 1.27 11.32
CA THR A 113 3.60 2.05 10.11
C THR A 113 2.56 3.16 9.94
N ASP A 114 2.97 4.25 9.32
CA ASP A 114 2.10 5.28 8.78
C ASP A 114 1.25 4.77 7.61
N THR A 115 1.74 3.81 6.84
CA THR A 115 1.01 3.18 5.73
C THR A 115 -0.31 2.54 6.18
N GLU A 116 -0.31 1.86 7.33
CA GLU A 116 -1.55 1.30 7.89
C GLU A 116 -2.53 2.40 8.31
N VAL A 117 -1.99 3.52 8.83
CA VAL A 117 -2.81 4.69 9.18
C VAL A 117 -3.45 5.32 7.96
N ILE A 118 -2.75 5.41 6.81
CA ILE A 118 -3.33 5.87 5.54
C ILE A 118 -4.52 4.99 5.15
N ALA A 119 -4.38 3.67 5.21
CA ALA A 119 -5.45 2.74 4.83
C ALA A 119 -6.68 2.86 5.76
N ALA A 120 -6.46 3.00 7.07
CA ALA A 120 -7.51 3.22 8.07
C ALA A 120 -8.19 4.58 7.88
N ALA A 121 -7.42 5.62 7.61
CA ALA A 121 -7.91 6.96 7.33
C ALA A 121 -8.80 7.00 6.07
N TYR A 122 -8.36 6.31 5.01
CA TYR A 122 -9.17 6.17 3.80
C TYR A 122 -10.45 5.38 4.07
N ASP A 123 -10.39 4.35 4.92
CA ASP A 123 -11.60 3.60 5.30
C ASP A 123 -12.62 4.49 6.02
N TYR A 124 -12.15 5.41 6.85
CA TYR A 124 -13.01 6.30 7.64
C TYR A 124 -13.46 7.54 6.88
N TRP A 125 -12.51 8.33 6.32
CA TRP A 125 -12.79 9.62 5.69
C TRP A 125 -12.93 9.56 4.17
N LYS A 126 -12.64 8.40 3.54
CA LYS A 126 -12.59 8.20 2.08
C LYS A 126 -11.62 9.19 1.44
N ASP A 127 -11.99 9.80 0.33
CA ASP A 127 -11.11 10.70 -0.43
C ASP A 127 -10.68 11.94 0.37
N LEU A 128 -11.43 12.31 1.41
CA LEU A 128 -11.08 13.44 2.28
C LEU A 128 -9.93 13.12 3.26
N CYS A 129 -9.48 11.86 3.33
CA CYS A 129 -8.38 11.49 4.22
C CYS A 129 -7.10 12.28 3.96
N VAL A 130 -6.85 12.70 2.72
CA VAL A 130 -5.67 13.48 2.34
C VAL A 130 -5.60 14.86 3.00
N ASP A 131 -6.75 15.44 3.36
CA ASP A 131 -6.83 16.75 4.02
C ASP A 131 -6.38 16.67 5.49
N HIS A 132 -6.30 15.46 6.05
CA HIS A 132 -5.82 15.20 7.41
C HIS A 132 -4.32 14.90 7.50
N PHE A 133 -3.65 14.69 6.36
CA PHE A 133 -2.25 14.26 6.35
C PHE A 133 -1.29 15.45 6.34
N ASP A 134 -0.35 15.45 7.27
CA ASP A 134 0.82 16.30 7.24
C ASP A 134 2.03 15.44 6.87
N GLY A 135 2.71 15.76 5.76
CA GLY A 135 3.82 14.94 5.30
C GLY A 135 4.18 15.10 3.83
N MET A 136 5.10 14.27 3.40
CA MET A 136 5.49 14.11 1.99
C MET A 136 5.18 12.69 1.55
N PHE A 137 4.19 12.50 0.70
CA PHE A 137 3.70 11.17 0.38
C PHE A 137 3.19 11.04 -1.06
N ALA A 138 3.23 9.78 -1.52
CA ALA A 138 2.52 9.29 -2.70
C ALA A 138 2.02 7.88 -2.43
N PHE A 139 0.77 7.57 -2.76
CA PHE A 139 0.20 6.24 -2.63
C PHE A 139 -0.87 5.97 -3.70
#